data_8f7d9828a2f61bf140dd252e4f66d103
#
_entry.id   8f7d9828a2f61bf140dd252e4f66d103
#
_cell.length_a   1.000
_cell.length_b   1.000
_cell.length_c   1.000
_cell.angle_alpha   90.00
_cell.angle_beta   90.00
_cell.angle_gamma   90.00
#
_symmetry.space_group_name_H-M   'P 1'
#
loop_
_entity.id
_entity.type
_entity.pdbx_description
1 polymer ?
#
loop_
_entity_poly.entity_id
_entity_poly.type
_entity_poly.pdbx_seq_one_letter_code
_entity_poly.pdbx_strand_id
1 'polypeptide(L)'
;MEIEVNETYRAQFCVIGGGMAGRCAAVAGARRGVKTALVQDRPVLGGNASGEVRMWIRGAGHHFPFYREGGIVEELAMANIRYNPTLSFGVWDGVLYDLAAGEKNLKVFLNATCTGAKEENGRILYADIWQLTTYKKLRIFAEYFADCSGDSILSYCTSAAFTSGREDKARYGEKDGVSAADGCTMGSSCLIQVRETAEKVPFTPPSFARKLTEEEFRYRMDTNSRGVFRTDNFWWMELGGAKDVTRDAEEIKTELLALAYGVWDYIKNSGKFDSDNWTLDWVSFLGGKRESRRVVGEYVLRQDDLVSGRH
;
A
#
# COMPACT_ATOMS: atom_id res chain seq x y z
N MET A 1 -12.41 11.52 28.34
CA MET A 1 -12.01 12.90 27.97
C MET A 1 -11.97 12.95 26.44
N GLU A 2 -12.87 13.68 25.84
CA GLU A 2 -12.87 13.86 24.39
C GLU A 2 -11.79 14.86 24.02
N ILE A 3 -10.93 14.51 23.07
CA ILE A 3 -9.86 15.42 22.62
C ILE A 3 -10.51 16.52 21.77
N GLU A 4 -10.40 17.76 22.20
CA GLU A 4 -10.93 18.90 21.48
C GLU A 4 -10.20 19.13 20.14
N VAL A 5 -10.92 19.69 19.18
CA VAL A 5 -10.33 20.09 17.90
C VAL A 5 -9.41 21.27 18.10
N ASN A 6 -8.12 21.08 17.81
CA ASN A 6 -7.08 22.09 18.00
C ASN A 6 -6.96 23.05 16.79
N GLU A 7 -7.26 22.55 15.59
CA GLU A 7 -7.06 23.29 14.35
C GLU A 7 -8.12 22.90 13.31
N THR A 8 -8.54 23.86 12.51
CA THR A 8 -9.45 23.63 11.39
C THR A 8 -8.79 24.03 10.07
N TYR A 9 -9.06 23.27 9.04
CA TYR A 9 -8.63 23.57 7.68
C TYR A 9 -9.82 23.51 6.72
N ARG A 10 -9.88 24.41 5.74
CA ARG A 10 -10.91 24.43 4.73
C ARG A 10 -10.29 24.23 3.34
N ALA A 11 -10.75 23.23 2.64
CA ALA A 11 -10.38 22.91 1.28
C ALA A 11 -11.65 22.86 0.40
N GLN A 12 -11.49 22.73 -0.90
CA GLN A 12 -12.55 22.34 -1.82
C GLN A 12 -12.54 20.83 -2.02
N PHE A 13 -11.36 20.24 -2.01
CA PHE A 13 -11.15 18.80 -2.17
C PHE A 13 -10.25 18.25 -1.05
N CYS A 14 -10.70 17.22 -0.36
CA CYS A 14 -9.93 16.52 0.67
C CYS A 14 -9.70 15.07 0.24
N VAL A 15 -8.45 14.67 0.18
CA VAL A 15 -8.03 13.31 -0.15
C VAL A 15 -7.49 12.63 1.09
N ILE A 16 -8.10 11.53 1.50
CA ILE A 16 -7.67 10.69 2.62
C ILE A 16 -6.89 9.50 2.07
N GLY A 17 -5.61 9.44 2.44
CA GLY A 17 -4.64 8.46 1.95
C GLY A 17 -3.74 9.02 0.86
N GLY A 18 -2.45 9.13 1.18
CA GLY A 18 -1.39 9.62 0.29
C GLY A 18 -0.65 8.52 -0.46
N GLY A 19 -1.28 7.35 -0.66
CA GLY A 19 -0.82 6.32 -1.59
C GLY A 19 -0.78 6.84 -3.02
N MET A 20 -0.39 6.01 -3.99
CA MET A 20 -0.24 6.46 -5.37
C MET A 20 -1.53 7.07 -5.95
N ALA A 21 -2.69 6.46 -5.70
CA ALA A 21 -3.97 6.95 -6.17
C ALA A 21 -4.30 8.33 -5.57
N GLY A 22 -4.26 8.45 -4.24
CA GLY A 22 -4.62 9.71 -3.57
C GLY A 22 -3.65 10.84 -3.84
N ARG A 23 -2.36 10.52 -3.92
CA ARG A 23 -1.35 11.49 -4.31
C ARG A 23 -1.60 12.03 -5.72
N CYS A 24 -1.85 11.17 -6.69
CA CYS A 24 -2.16 11.60 -8.06
C CYS A 24 -3.45 12.42 -8.12
N ALA A 25 -4.50 12.01 -7.40
CA ALA A 25 -5.76 12.75 -7.30
C ALA A 25 -5.55 14.16 -6.70
N ALA A 26 -4.79 14.26 -5.62
CA ALA A 26 -4.51 15.53 -4.96
C ALA A 26 -3.70 16.48 -5.85
N VAL A 27 -2.65 15.99 -6.51
CA VAL A 27 -1.84 16.76 -7.45
C VAL A 27 -2.68 17.22 -8.64
N ALA A 28 -3.50 16.34 -9.22
CA ALA A 28 -4.38 16.70 -10.33
C ALA A 28 -5.38 17.79 -9.96
N GLY A 29 -5.99 17.70 -8.78
CA GLY A 29 -6.89 18.74 -8.27
C GLY A 29 -6.18 20.08 -8.08
N ALA A 30 -5.02 20.06 -7.42
CA ALA A 30 -4.22 21.26 -7.16
C ALA A 30 -3.78 21.98 -8.44
N ARG A 31 -3.32 21.23 -9.45
CA ARG A 31 -2.93 21.75 -10.77
C ARG A 31 -4.08 22.41 -11.54
N ARG A 32 -5.32 21.98 -11.26
CA ARG A 32 -6.53 22.59 -11.81
C ARG A 32 -7.03 23.79 -11.01
N GLY A 33 -6.26 24.27 -10.04
CA GLY A 33 -6.62 25.42 -9.22
C GLY A 33 -7.51 25.10 -8.02
N VAL A 34 -7.83 23.84 -7.78
CA VAL A 34 -8.67 23.41 -6.66
C VAL A 34 -7.84 23.42 -5.37
N LYS A 35 -8.31 24.15 -4.34
CA LYS A 35 -7.68 24.14 -3.02
C LYS A 35 -7.85 22.75 -2.40
N THR A 36 -6.75 22.00 -2.33
CA THR A 36 -6.73 20.57 -2.00
C THR A 36 -6.01 20.31 -0.69
N ALA A 37 -6.55 19.42 0.13
CA ALA A 37 -5.89 18.81 1.29
C ALA A 37 -5.59 17.35 1.00
N LEU A 38 -4.35 16.91 1.27
CA LEU A 38 -3.94 15.50 1.22
C LEU A 38 -3.54 15.06 2.61
N VAL A 39 -4.18 14.03 3.12
CA VAL A 39 -3.94 13.45 4.45
C VAL A 39 -3.30 12.09 4.29
N GLN A 40 -2.14 11.91 4.93
CA GLN A 40 -1.39 10.65 4.91
C GLN A 40 -1.02 10.23 6.32
N ASP A 41 -1.35 9.01 6.67
CA ASP A 41 -1.14 8.43 8.01
C ASP A 41 0.34 8.13 8.34
N ARG A 42 1.20 8.11 7.32
CA ARG A 42 2.63 7.80 7.43
C ARG A 42 3.51 9.01 7.13
N PRO A 43 4.82 8.97 7.49
CA PRO A 43 5.75 10.07 7.26
C PRO A 43 6.09 10.30 5.79
N VAL A 44 5.82 9.33 4.91
CA VAL A 44 6.11 9.39 3.48
C VAL A 44 4.86 9.20 2.64
N LEU A 45 4.86 9.75 1.43
CA LEU A 45 3.85 9.52 0.41
C LEU A 45 4.16 8.25 -0.37
N GLY A 46 3.16 7.71 -1.09
CA GLY A 46 3.34 6.56 -1.99
C GLY A 46 2.66 5.28 -1.53
N GLY A 47 2.26 5.17 -0.26
CA GLY A 47 1.63 3.96 0.27
C GLY A 47 2.52 2.74 0.12
N ASN A 48 2.02 1.67 -0.50
CA ASN A 48 2.82 0.47 -0.73
C ASN A 48 4.02 0.69 -1.68
N ALA A 49 4.01 1.74 -2.49
CA ALA A 49 5.16 2.09 -3.34
C ALA A 49 6.22 2.94 -2.64
N SER A 50 6.00 3.36 -1.39
CA SER A 50 6.97 4.13 -0.60
C SER A 50 8.16 3.28 -0.14
N GLY A 51 9.19 3.94 0.37
CA GLY A 51 10.35 3.30 0.99
C GLY A 51 10.03 2.43 2.21
N GLU A 52 8.82 2.57 2.78
CA GLU A 52 8.38 1.77 3.93
C GLU A 52 7.90 0.36 3.57
N VAL A 53 7.39 0.15 2.34
CA VAL A 53 6.92 -1.16 1.86
C VAL A 53 7.69 -1.63 0.64
N ARG A 54 8.13 -0.71 -0.21
CA ARG A 54 8.98 -0.93 -1.40
C ARG A 54 8.36 -1.79 -2.49
N MET A 55 7.04 -1.83 -2.58
CA MET A 55 6.37 -2.49 -3.69
C MET A 55 6.43 -1.58 -4.92
N TRP A 56 6.93 -2.09 -6.04
CA TRP A 56 6.99 -1.31 -7.27
C TRP A 56 5.60 -1.08 -7.88
N ILE A 57 5.47 0.03 -8.59
CA ILE A 57 4.26 0.34 -9.34
C ILE A 57 4.21 -0.58 -10.55
N ARG A 58 3.16 -1.38 -10.63
CA ARG A 58 2.83 -2.21 -11.78
C ARG A 58 1.58 -1.68 -12.46
N GLY A 59 1.48 -1.88 -13.75
CA GLY A 59 0.31 -1.60 -14.57
C GLY A 59 0.21 -2.62 -15.69
N ALA A 60 -0.52 -2.30 -16.74
CA ALA A 60 -0.74 -3.18 -17.88
C ALA A 60 0.50 -3.33 -18.80
N GLY A 61 1.62 -2.66 -18.52
CA GLY A 61 2.83 -2.62 -19.35
C GLY A 61 3.61 -3.92 -19.50
N HIS A 62 3.10 -5.04 -18.97
CA HIS A 62 3.84 -6.29 -18.94
C HIS A 62 3.94 -7.00 -20.31
N HIS A 63 2.95 -6.83 -21.16
CA HIS A 63 2.90 -7.49 -22.47
C HIS A 63 3.33 -6.59 -23.63
N PHE A 64 3.11 -5.28 -23.49
CA PHE A 64 3.48 -4.29 -24.50
C PHE A 64 4.06 -3.04 -23.84
N PRO A 65 5.19 -2.50 -24.35
CA PRO A 65 5.88 -1.36 -23.72
C PRO A 65 5.01 -0.09 -23.61
N PHE A 66 3.93 0.01 -24.38
CA PHE A 66 3.05 1.17 -24.39
C PHE A 66 1.76 0.99 -23.57
N TYR A 67 1.50 -0.19 -23.01
CA TYR A 67 0.34 -0.48 -22.15
C TYR A 67 0.69 -0.16 -20.70
N ARG A 68 0.85 1.11 -20.42
CA ARG A 68 1.12 1.60 -19.06
C ARG A 68 0.38 2.91 -18.82
N GLU A 69 0.14 3.21 -17.57
CA GLU A 69 -0.40 4.50 -17.16
C GLU A 69 0.60 5.60 -17.49
N GLY A 70 0.08 6.67 -18.11
CA GLY A 70 0.81 7.91 -18.36
C GLY A 70 0.53 8.96 -17.26
N GLY A 71 0.60 10.22 -17.64
CA GLY A 71 0.26 11.36 -16.80
C GLY A 71 1.18 11.49 -15.58
N ILE A 72 0.60 11.73 -14.39
CA ILE A 72 1.36 12.00 -13.17
C ILE A 72 2.25 10.81 -12.75
N VAL A 73 1.83 9.58 -13.01
CA VAL A 73 2.64 8.39 -12.71
C VAL A 73 3.87 8.33 -13.60
N GLU A 74 3.73 8.66 -14.87
CA GLU A 74 4.86 8.75 -15.81
C GLU A 74 5.81 9.90 -15.46
N GLU A 75 5.26 11.06 -15.09
CA GLU A 75 6.05 12.19 -14.60
C GLU A 75 6.93 11.80 -13.40
N LEU A 76 6.37 11.03 -12.45
CA LEU A 76 7.12 10.47 -11.33
C LEU A 76 8.24 9.53 -11.79
N ALA A 77 7.95 8.65 -12.72
CA ALA A 77 8.93 7.71 -13.24
C ALA A 77 10.10 8.45 -13.92
N MET A 78 9.80 9.48 -14.71
CA MET A 78 10.82 10.33 -15.37
C MET A 78 11.63 11.14 -14.36
N ALA A 79 10.99 11.71 -13.33
CA ALA A 79 11.68 12.40 -12.25
C ALA A 79 12.59 11.44 -11.47
N ASN A 80 12.13 10.22 -11.20
CA ASN A 80 12.94 9.19 -10.55
C ASN A 80 14.17 8.80 -11.39
N ILE A 81 14.01 8.59 -12.67
CA ILE A 81 15.15 8.32 -13.57
C ILE A 81 16.18 9.47 -13.50
N ARG A 82 15.70 10.71 -13.50
CA ARG A 82 16.57 11.89 -13.48
C ARG A 82 17.31 12.09 -12.17
N TYR A 83 16.63 11.91 -11.04
CA TYR A 83 17.14 12.29 -9.73
C TYR A 83 17.67 11.11 -8.91
N ASN A 84 17.39 9.88 -9.31
CA ASN A 84 17.67 8.67 -8.55
C ASN A 84 18.45 7.62 -9.36
N PRO A 85 19.66 7.92 -9.82
CA PRO A 85 20.43 7.00 -10.66
C PRO A 85 20.84 5.70 -9.96
N THR A 86 20.83 5.69 -8.62
CA THR A 86 21.18 4.53 -7.79
C THR A 86 19.94 3.73 -7.36
N LEU A 87 18.75 4.14 -7.75
CA LEU A 87 17.46 3.53 -7.39
C LEU A 87 17.26 3.42 -5.85
N SER A 88 17.75 4.41 -5.10
CA SER A 88 17.58 4.50 -3.66
C SER A 88 16.12 4.83 -3.30
N PHE A 89 15.54 4.08 -2.37
CA PHE A 89 14.19 4.36 -1.89
C PHE A 89 14.09 5.68 -1.10
N GLY A 90 15.16 6.09 -0.41
CA GLY A 90 15.18 7.41 0.25
C GLY A 90 15.08 8.56 -0.76
N VAL A 91 15.74 8.44 -1.92
CA VAL A 91 15.60 9.43 -3.01
C VAL A 91 14.22 9.34 -3.66
N TRP A 92 13.70 8.12 -3.85
CA TRP A 92 12.35 7.90 -4.36
C TRP A 92 11.28 8.57 -3.49
N ASP A 93 11.33 8.40 -2.17
CA ASP A 93 10.41 9.07 -1.23
C ASP A 93 10.52 10.59 -1.32
N GLY A 94 11.74 11.11 -1.54
CA GLY A 94 11.97 12.51 -1.83
C GLY A 94 11.29 12.98 -3.12
N VAL A 95 11.37 12.21 -4.20
CA VAL A 95 10.68 12.49 -5.47
C VAL A 95 9.16 12.49 -5.29
N LEU A 96 8.64 11.51 -4.54
CA LEU A 96 7.21 11.43 -4.23
C LEU A 96 6.73 12.67 -3.46
N TYR A 97 7.51 13.15 -2.51
CA TYR A 97 7.17 14.31 -1.71
C TYR A 97 7.29 15.61 -2.51
N ASP A 98 8.39 15.82 -3.22
CA ASP A 98 8.70 17.05 -3.93
C ASP A 98 7.62 17.43 -4.96
N LEU A 99 7.19 16.48 -5.78
CA LEU A 99 6.12 16.70 -6.75
C LEU A 99 4.75 17.02 -6.12
N ALA A 100 4.53 16.68 -4.87
CA ALA A 100 3.31 17.08 -4.15
C ALA A 100 3.50 18.41 -3.42
N ALA A 101 4.63 18.57 -2.73
CA ALA A 101 4.92 19.78 -1.94
C ALA A 101 5.11 21.03 -2.81
N GLY A 102 5.52 20.87 -4.06
CA GLY A 102 5.66 21.95 -5.04
C GLY A 102 4.33 22.53 -5.55
N GLU A 103 3.21 21.87 -5.33
CA GLU A 103 1.90 22.31 -5.85
C GLU A 103 1.28 23.41 -4.97
N LYS A 104 1.11 24.61 -5.52
CA LYS A 104 0.66 25.80 -4.76
C LYS A 104 -0.69 25.64 -4.08
N ASN A 105 -1.61 24.87 -4.67
CA ASN A 105 -2.96 24.69 -4.14
C ASN A 105 -3.10 23.40 -3.31
N LEU A 106 -1.99 22.73 -2.97
CA LEU A 106 -1.99 21.49 -2.20
C LEU A 106 -1.40 21.70 -0.82
N LYS A 107 -2.17 21.35 0.21
CA LYS A 107 -1.69 21.22 1.58
C LYS A 107 -1.56 19.74 1.92
N VAL A 108 -0.34 19.30 2.22
CA VAL A 108 -0.06 17.93 2.65
C VAL A 108 0.02 17.87 4.18
N PHE A 109 -0.68 16.90 4.77
CA PHE A 109 -0.64 16.55 6.18
C PHE A 109 -0.08 15.14 6.31
N LEU A 110 1.16 15.00 6.76
CA LEU A 110 1.82 13.73 7.03
C LEU A 110 1.65 13.31 8.49
N ASN A 111 1.86 12.03 8.79
CA ASN A 111 1.63 11.43 10.10
C ASN A 111 0.23 11.75 10.64
N ALA A 112 -0.74 11.80 9.75
CA ALA A 112 -2.07 12.31 9.99
C ALA A 112 -3.10 11.27 9.53
N THR A 113 -3.84 10.69 10.46
CA THR A 113 -4.82 9.64 10.18
C THR A 113 -6.24 10.14 10.35
N CYS A 114 -7.14 9.71 9.46
CA CYS A 114 -8.57 9.96 9.61
C CYS A 114 -9.13 9.09 10.74
N THR A 115 -9.73 9.73 11.72
CA THR A 115 -10.32 9.08 12.91
C THR A 115 -11.84 9.16 12.95
N GLY A 116 -12.45 9.92 12.05
CA GLY A 116 -13.89 10.07 11.96
C GLY A 116 -14.29 11.01 10.83
N ALA A 117 -15.55 11.00 10.50
CA ALA A 117 -16.15 11.94 9.54
C ALA A 117 -17.57 12.30 9.99
N LYS A 118 -18.02 13.51 9.69
CA LYS A 118 -19.39 13.93 9.90
C LYS A 118 -20.12 13.94 8.56
N GLU A 119 -21.18 13.19 8.51
CA GLU A 119 -22.09 13.11 7.37
C GLU A 119 -23.45 13.73 7.75
N GLU A 120 -24.04 14.45 6.79
CA GLU A 120 -25.42 14.92 6.85
C GLU A 120 -26.03 14.85 5.45
N ASN A 121 -27.22 14.26 5.35
CA ASN A 121 -27.99 14.14 4.08
C ASN A 121 -27.16 13.51 2.93
N GLY A 122 -26.38 12.46 3.22
CA GLY A 122 -25.55 11.76 2.24
C GLY A 122 -24.31 12.53 1.78
N ARG A 123 -23.92 13.60 2.50
CA ARG A 123 -22.73 14.40 2.20
C ARG A 123 -21.79 14.45 3.41
N ILE A 124 -20.52 14.22 3.17
CA ILE A 124 -19.48 14.41 4.19
C ILE A 124 -19.25 15.91 4.33
N LEU A 125 -19.41 16.45 5.54
CA LEU A 125 -19.17 17.86 5.86
C LEU A 125 -17.71 18.11 6.23
N TYR A 126 -17.13 17.19 7.03
CA TYR A 126 -15.75 17.26 7.44
C TYR A 126 -15.21 15.87 7.82
N ALA A 127 -13.90 15.76 7.84
CA ALA A 127 -13.17 14.65 8.41
C ALA A 127 -12.37 15.12 9.64
N ASP A 128 -12.39 14.32 10.70
CA ASP A 128 -11.56 14.49 11.89
C ASP A 128 -10.27 13.69 11.72
N ILE A 129 -9.16 14.36 11.93
CA ILE A 129 -7.81 13.86 11.67
C ILE A 129 -7.00 13.95 12.94
N TRP A 130 -6.30 12.90 13.29
CA TRP A 130 -5.28 12.89 14.34
C TRP A 130 -3.88 12.96 13.72
N GLN A 131 -3.12 14.01 14.04
CA GLN A 131 -1.73 14.13 13.63
C GLN A 131 -0.80 13.69 14.76
N LEU A 132 -0.13 12.56 14.55
CA LEU A 132 0.64 11.87 15.56
C LEU A 132 1.81 12.71 16.11
N THR A 133 2.57 13.35 15.22
CA THR A 133 3.79 14.07 15.59
C THR A 133 3.55 15.41 16.35
N THR A 134 2.38 16.00 16.17
CA THR A 134 2.00 17.27 16.82
C THR A 134 0.99 17.08 17.94
N TYR A 135 0.44 15.86 18.09
CA TYR A 135 -0.65 15.54 19.03
C TYR A 135 -1.87 16.45 18.84
N LYS A 136 -2.16 16.84 17.59
CA LYS A 136 -3.29 17.71 17.26
C LYS A 136 -4.44 16.93 16.66
N LYS A 137 -5.65 17.26 17.09
CA LYS A 137 -6.88 16.89 16.38
C LYS A 137 -7.22 18.01 15.40
N LEU A 138 -7.10 17.70 14.12
CA LEU A 138 -7.42 18.59 13.01
C LEU A 138 -8.82 18.26 12.51
N ARG A 139 -9.58 19.28 12.09
CA ARG A 139 -10.84 19.11 11.38
C ARG A 139 -10.75 19.73 10.00
N ILE A 140 -10.94 18.90 8.96
CA ILE A 140 -10.85 19.35 7.57
C ILE A 140 -12.25 19.38 6.97
N PHE A 141 -12.71 20.58 6.63
CA PHE A 141 -13.94 20.80 5.86
C PHE A 141 -13.61 20.80 4.38
N ALA A 142 -14.42 20.12 3.56
CA ALA A 142 -14.30 20.16 2.10
C ALA A 142 -15.66 20.02 1.41
N GLU A 143 -15.71 20.43 0.13
CA GLU A 143 -16.88 20.23 -0.71
C GLU A 143 -16.94 18.79 -1.24
N TYR A 144 -15.76 18.21 -1.53
CA TYR A 144 -15.58 16.85 -2.03
C TYR A 144 -14.52 16.12 -1.22
N PHE A 145 -14.76 14.83 -1.02
CA PHE A 145 -13.85 13.92 -0.36
C PHE A 145 -13.53 12.73 -1.27
N ALA A 146 -12.27 12.31 -1.29
CA ALA A 146 -11.85 11.07 -1.91
C ALA A 146 -11.24 10.14 -0.86
N ASP A 147 -11.74 8.92 -0.79
CA ASP A 147 -11.13 7.86 0.00
C ASP A 147 -10.10 7.11 -0.84
N CYS A 148 -8.84 7.36 -0.56
CA CYS A 148 -7.67 6.71 -1.17
C CYS A 148 -6.81 6.01 -0.09
N SER A 149 -7.40 5.72 1.06
CA SER A 149 -6.71 5.14 2.22
C SER A 149 -6.25 3.70 2.02
N GLY A 150 -6.78 3.01 1.00
CA GLY A 150 -6.56 1.59 0.78
C GLY A 150 -7.45 0.68 1.63
N ASP A 151 -8.05 1.22 2.70
CA ASP A 151 -8.90 0.50 3.65
C ASP A 151 -10.33 1.06 3.72
N SER A 152 -10.71 1.98 2.83
CA SER A 152 -12.03 2.62 2.78
C SER A 152 -12.43 3.24 4.13
N ILE A 153 -11.54 4.03 4.74
CA ILE A 153 -11.75 4.59 6.07
C ILE A 153 -12.90 5.58 6.14
N LEU A 154 -13.13 6.37 5.08
CA LEU A 154 -14.27 7.29 5.02
C LEU A 154 -15.59 6.53 4.94
N SER A 155 -15.65 5.44 4.15
CA SER A 155 -16.84 4.58 4.12
C SER A 155 -17.10 3.94 5.48
N TYR A 156 -16.05 3.52 6.18
CA TYR A 156 -16.17 2.97 7.54
C TYR A 156 -16.67 4.00 8.56
N CYS A 157 -16.31 5.29 8.38
CA CYS A 157 -16.70 6.39 9.28
C CYS A 157 -18.05 7.04 8.91
N THR A 158 -18.68 6.62 7.83
CA THR A 158 -19.93 7.19 7.29
C THR A 158 -20.94 6.10 6.96
N SER A 159 -22.07 6.48 6.35
CA SER A 159 -23.08 5.54 5.86
C SER A 159 -22.77 4.94 4.48
N ALA A 160 -21.63 5.29 3.86
CA ALA A 160 -21.25 4.78 2.55
C ALA A 160 -21.03 3.27 2.59
N ALA A 161 -21.69 2.54 1.67
CA ALA A 161 -21.64 1.10 1.64
C ALA A 161 -20.27 0.58 1.19
N PHE A 162 -19.80 -0.48 1.81
CA PHE A 162 -18.62 -1.24 1.40
C PHE A 162 -18.84 -2.74 1.56
N THR A 163 -18.01 -3.53 0.87
CA THR A 163 -17.95 -4.99 0.99
C THR A 163 -16.55 -5.44 1.41
N SER A 164 -16.44 -6.63 1.97
CA SER A 164 -15.19 -7.29 2.32
C SER A 164 -15.31 -8.78 2.02
N GLY A 165 -14.20 -9.48 1.80
CA GLY A 165 -14.22 -10.89 1.44
C GLY A 165 -14.57 -11.12 -0.03
N ARG A 166 -14.82 -12.39 -0.40
CA ARG A 166 -15.17 -12.77 -1.77
C ARG A 166 -16.67 -13.01 -1.88
N GLU A 167 -17.31 -12.42 -2.88
CA GLU A 167 -18.66 -12.77 -3.28
C GLU A 167 -18.67 -14.09 -4.06
N ASP A 168 -19.81 -14.79 -4.03
CA ASP A 168 -20.01 -15.95 -4.90
C ASP A 168 -20.15 -15.54 -6.37
N LYS A 169 -19.69 -16.41 -7.25
CA LYS A 169 -19.70 -16.15 -8.71
C LYS A 169 -21.10 -15.95 -9.30
N ALA A 170 -22.14 -16.48 -8.67
CA ALA A 170 -23.51 -16.34 -9.16
C ALA A 170 -24.05 -14.92 -8.96
N ARG A 171 -23.52 -14.16 -8.00
CA ARG A 171 -23.97 -12.78 -7.72
C ARG A 171 -23.90 -11.87 -8.95
N TYR A 172 -22.89 -12.04 -9.79
CA TYR A 172 -22.68 -11.24 -11.00
C TYR A 172 -22.66 -12.08 -12.28
N GLY A 173 -22.95 -13.39 -12.18
CA GLY A 173 -22.93 -14.34 -13.31
C GLY A 173 -21.54 -14.61 -13.86
N GLU A 174 -20.53 -14.54 -13.03
CA GLU A 174 -19.12 -14.69 -13.43
C GLU A 174 -18.73 -16.17 -13.61
N LYS A 175 -17.79 -16.43 -14.52
CA LYS A 175 -17.28 -17.80 -14.76
C LYS A 175 -16.30 -18.23 -13.69
N ASP A 176 -15.40 -17.30 -13.31
CA ASP A 176 -14.37 -17.49 -12.31
C ASP A 176 -14.83 -16.92 -10.98
N GLY A 177 -14.40 -17.52 -9.89
CA GLY A 177 -14.77 -17.12 -8.56
C GLY A 177 -15.17 -18.31 -7.69
N VAL A 178 -15.45 -18.04 -6.42
CA VAL A 178 -15.87 -19.06 -5.47
C VAL A 178 -17.33 -19.41 -5.65
N SER A 179 -17.69 -20.64 -5.28
CA SER A 179 -19.09 -21.11 -5.36
C SER A 179 -19.96 -20.64 -4.20
N ALA A 180 -19.35 -20.17 -3.11
CA ALA A 180 -20.03 -19.59 -1.95
C ALA A 180 -19.20 -18.41 -1.44
N ALA A 181 -19.86 -17.32 -1.08
CA ALA A 181 -19.21 -16.14 -0.52
C ALA A 181 -18.48 -16.49 0.79
N ASP A 182 -17.32 -15.88 1.01
CA ASP A 182 -16.52 -16.05 2.22
C ASP A 182 -15.83 -14.75 2.66
N GLY A 183 -15.15 -14.79 3.82
CA GLY A 183 -14.41 -13.65 4.36
C GLY A 183 -12.97 -13.52 3.86
N CYS A 184 -12.52 -14.35 2.91
CA CYS A 184 -11.15 -14.33 2.43
C CYS A 184 -10.88 -13.09 1.57
N THR A 185 -9.67 -12.55 1.72
CA THR A 185 -9.13 -11.45 0.91
C THR A 185 -7.75 -11.82 0.41
N MET A 186 -7.14 -10.98 -0.40
CA MET A 186 -5.69 -11.07 -0.61
C MET A 186 -5.00 -10.61 0.68
N GLY A 187 -4.03 -11.39 1.16
CA GLY A 187 -3.33 -11.13 2.40
C GLY A 187 -2.44 -9.87 2.37
N SER A 188 -1.58 -9.78 3.34
CA SER A 188 -0.54 -8.74 3.39
C SER A 188 0.82 -9.33 3.07
N SER A 189 1.68 -8.57 2.41
CA SER A 189 3.05 -8.97 2.07
C SER A 189 4.07 -8.27 2.98
N CYS A 190 5.16 -8.97 3.27
CA CYS A 190 6.37 -8.37 3.85
C CYS A 190 7.50 -8.52 2.83
N LEU A 191 8.15 -7.43 2.49
CA LEU A 191 9.27 -7.43 1.57
C LEU A 191 10.58 -7.34 2.32
N ILE A 192 11.60 -7.96 1.77
CA ILE A 192 13.00 -7.78 2.21
C ILE A 192 13.85 -7.34 1.03
N GLN A 193 14.93 -6.67 1.34
CA GLN A 193 15.97 -6.32 0.38
C GLN A 193 17.31 -6.80 0.87
N VAL A 194 18.08 -7.36 -0.03
CA VAL A 194 19.42 -7.87 0.26
C VAL A 194 20.45 -7.12 -0.56
N ARG A 195 21.67 -7.11 -0.05
CA ARG A 195 22.78 -6.42 -0.67
C ARG A 195 24.03 -7.33 -0.69
N GLU A 196 24.73 -7.31 -1.81
CA GLU A 196 26.03 -7.96 -1.93
C GLU A 196 27.11 -7.19 -1.15
N THR A 197 28.04 -7.91 -0.54
CA THR A 197 29.16 -7.39 0.23
C THR A 197 30.47 -7.93 -0.34
N ALA A 198 31.58 -7.21 -0.13
CA ALA A 198 32.90 -7.63 -0.57
C ALA A 198 33.38 -8.88 0.16
N GLU A 199 32.94 -9.07 1.40
CA GLU A 199 33.36 -10.17 2.27
C GLU A 199 32.18 -11.02 2.72
N LYS A 200 32.47 -12.22 3.23
CA LYS A 200 31.44 -13.08 3.82
C LYS A 200 30.87 -12.47 5.08
N VAL A 201 29.53 -12.43 5.15
CA VAL A 201 28.79 -11.91 6.30
C VAL A 201 27.96 -13.04 6.91
N PRO A 202 28.24 -13.46 8.13
CA PRO A 202 27.40 -14.44 8.82
C PRO A 202 26.04 -13.83 9.18
N PHE A 203 25.02 -14.67 9.30
CA PHE A 203 23.71 -14.26 9.78
C PHE A 203 23.29 -15.13 10.96
N THR A 204 22.96 -14.49 12.07
CA THR A 204 22.33 -15.13 13.22
C THR A 204 20.89 -14.67 13.27
N PRO A 205 19.91 -15.56 13.09
CA PRO A 205 18.51 -15.17 13.10
C PRO A 205 18.08 -14.70 14.50
N PRO A 206 17.24 -13.67 14.60
CA PRO A 206 16.63 -13.30 15.86
C PRO A 206 15.71 -14.44 16.37
N SER A 207 15.49 -14.48 17.69
CA SER A 207 14.74 -15.57 18.34
C SER A 207 13.30 -15.72 17.85
N PHE A 208 12.69 -14.66 17.32
CA PHE A 208 11.35 -14.68 16.76
C PHE A 208 11.28 -15.20 15.32
N ALA A 209 12.43 -15.39 14.65
CA ALA A 209 12.46 -15.87 13.27
C ALA A 209 11.85 -17.28 13.19
N ARG A 210 10.95 -17.47 12.22
CA ARG A 210 10.31 -18.76 11.98
C ARG A 210 11.32 -19.74 11.38
N LYS A 211 11.47 -20.91 11.97
CA LYS A 211 12.25 -21.99 11.36
C LYS A 211 11.45 -22.60 10.23
N LEU A 212 12.03 -22.58 9.03
CA LEU A 212 11.39 -23.12 7.84
C LEU A 212 11.97 -24.49 7.50
N THR A 213 11.07 -25.41 7.14
CA THR A 213 11.45 -26.65 6.45
C THR A 213 11.76 -26.38 4.99
N GLU A 214 12.43 -27.32 4.32
CA GLU A 214 12.68 -27.24 2.89
C GLU A 214 11.36 -27.19 2.06
N GLU A 215 10.36 -27.94 2.46
CA GLU A 215 9.06 -27.99 1.80
C GLU A 215 8.34 -26.64 1.90
N GLU A 216 8.29 -26.04 3.09
CA GLU A 216 7.69 -24.71 3.29
C GLU A 216 8.42 -23.62 2.49
N PHE A 217 9.75 -23.71 2.39
CA PHE A 217 10.52 -22.74 1.61
C PHE A 217 10.27 -22.93 0.11
N ARG A 218 10.34 -24.17 -0.40
CA ARG A 218 10.05 -24.50 -1.82
C ARG A 218 8.68 -24.07 -2.26
N TYR A 219 7.65 -24.37 -1.47
CA TYR A 219 6.29 -23.96 -1.78
C TYR A 219 6.19 -22.46 -2.09
N ARG A 220 6.95 -21.63 -1.39
CA ARG A 220 6.96 -20.18 -1.59
C ARG A 220 7.85 -19.75 -2.76
N MET A 221 8.99 -20.38 -2.97
CA MET A 221 9.93 -20.06 -4.05
C MET A 221 9.46 -20.54 -5.43
N ASP A 222 8.96 -21.77 -5.51
CA ASP A 222 8.59 -22.41 -6.79
C ASP A 222 7.38 -21.75 -7.46
N THR A 223 6.52 -21.11 -6.66
CA THR A 223 5.34 -20.45 -7.20
C THR A 223 5.64 -19.07 -7.81
N ASN A 224 6.72 -18.39 -7.41
CA ASN A 224 6.85 -16.97 -7.72
C ASN A 224 8.26 -16.47 -8.07
N SER A 225 9.36 -17.14 -7.70
CA SER A 225 10.67 -16.50 -7.71
C SER A 225 11.69 -17.05 -8.69
N ARG A 226 11.35 -17.95 -9.58
CA ARG A 226 12.29 -18.48 -10.59
C ARG A 226 13.68 -18.86 -10.05
N GLY A 227 13.82 -19.08 -8.75
CA GLY A 227 15.04 -19.53 -8.09
C GLY A 227 16.14 -18.47 -7.89
N VAL A 228 15.89 -17.18 -8.14
CA VAL A 228 16.90 -16.13 -8.05
C VAL A 228 16.61 -15.16 -6.91
N PHE A 229 17.13 -15.44 -5.71
CA PHE A 229 16.95 -14.54 -4.55
C PHE A 229 17.63 -13.18 -4.70
N ARG A 230 18.58 -13.04 -5.62
CA ARG A 230 19.41 -11.83 -5.81
C ARG A 230 18.68 -10.69 -6.51
N THR A 231 17.64 -10.97 -7.29
CA THR A 231 16.96 -9.98 -8.13
C THR A 231 15.52 -9.73 -7.74
N ASP A 232 14.93 -10.57 -6.90
CA ASP A 232 13.56 -10.46 -6.46
C ASP A 232 13.47 -9.74 -5.11
N ASN A 233 12.46 -8.90 -4.94
CA ASN A 233 12.22 -8.23 -3.67
C ASN A 233 11.30 -9.03 -2.73
N PHE A 234 11.18 -10.32 -2.92
CA PHE A 234 10.48 -11.25 -2.04
C PHE A 234 9.00 -10.92 -1.76
N TRP A 235 8.32 -10.26 -2.69
CA TRP A 235 6.91 -9.88 -2.56
C TRP A 235 5.95 -11.07 -2.32
N TRP A 236 6.37 -12.27 -2.60
CA TRP A 236 5.64 -13.52 -2.41
C TRP A 236 5.51 -13.99 -0.95
N MET A 237 6.18 -13.34 0.00
CA MET A 237 5.95 -13.56 1.43
C MET A 237 4.63 -12.91 1.82
N GLU A 238 3.55 -13.67 1.73
CA GLU A 238 2.18 -13.20 1.95
C GLU A 238 1.47 -14.09 2.97
N LEU A 239 0.78 -13.47 3.93
CA LEU A 239 -0.02 -14.13 4.98
C LEU A 239 -1.32 -13.35 5.21
N GLY A 240 -2.26 -13.99 5.90
CA GLY A 240 -3.45 -13.35 6.44
C GLY A 240 -4.66 -13.31 5.53
N GLY A 241 -4.63 -13.96 4.35
CA GLY A 241 -5.77 -13.95 3.43
C GLY A 241 -7.07 -14.56 3.97
N ALA A 242 -6.97 -15.43 4.97
CA ALA A 242 -8.13 -16.00 5.69
C ALA A 242 -8.45 -15.30 7.02
N LYS A 243 -7.73 -14.22 7.36
CA LYS A 243 -7.96 -13.36 8.52
C LYS A 243 -8.60 -12.04 8.09
N ASP A 244 -9.11 -11.27 9.05
CA ASP A 244 -9.49 -9.89 8.79
C ASP A 244 -8.23 -9.02 8.69
N VAL A 245 -7.81 -8.72 7.46
CA VAL A 245 -6.57 -7.98 7.15
C VAL A 245 -6.53 -6.55 7.73
N THR A 246 -7.65 -6.03 8.23
CA THR A 246 -7.73 -4.74 8.90
C THR A 246 -7.68 -4.90 10.42
N ARG A 247 -8.54 -5.73 10.99
CA ARG A 247 -8.61 -5.95 12.43
C ARG A 247 -7.37 -6.68 12.96
N ASP A 248 -6.91 -7.69 12.23
CA ASP A 248 -5.81 -8.56 12.65
C ASP A 248 -4.45 -8.12 12.04
N ALA A 249 -4.38 -6.87 11.51
CA ALA A 249 -3.22 -6.35 10.77
C ALA A 249 -1.89 -6.44 11.54
N GLU A 250 -1.89 -6.15 12.85
CA GLU A 250 -0.68 -6.19 13.67
C GLU A 250 -0.22 -7.62 13.97
N GLU A 251 -1.16 -8.56 14.13
CA GLU A 251 -0.85 -9.97 14.27
C GLU A 251 -0.26 -10.52 12.97
N ILE A 252 -0.91 -10.25 11.82
CA ILE A 252 -0.42 -10.63 10.49
C ILE A 252 0.97 -10.08 10.23
N LYS A 253 1.23 -8.81 10.57
CA LYS A 253 2.56 -8.18 10.44
C LYS A 253 3.60 -8.93 11.27
N THR A 254 3.28 -9.29 12.50
CA THR A 254 4.19 -10.01 13.39
C THR A 254 4.56 -11.39 12.82
N GLU A 255 3.58 -12.12 12.30
CA GLU A 255 3.79 -13.39 11.61
C GLU A 255 4.62 -13.23 10.33
N LEU A 256 4.37 -12.16 9.56
CA LEU A 256 5.14 -11.83 8.35
C LEU A 256 6.61 -11.51 8.66
N LEU A 257 6.88 -10.77 9.73
CA LEU A 257 8.24 -10.50 10.16
C LEU A 257 8.97 -11.79 10.55
N ALA A 258 8.30 -12.66 11.33
CA ALA A 258 8.88 -13.97 11.68
C ALA A 258 9.19 -14.81 10.43
N LEU A 259 8.29 -14.79 9.46
CA LEU A 259 8.48 -15.45 8.17
C LEU A 259 9.66 -14.85 7.38
N ALA A 260 9.71 -13.52 7.26
CA ALA A 260 10.74 -12.83 6.48
C ALA A 260 12.16 -13.11 7.00
N TYR A 261 12.34 -13.04 8.31
CA TYR A 261 13.62 -13.40 8.95
C TYR A 261 13.91 -14.90 8.84
N GLY A 262 12.90 -15.77 8.87
CA GLY A 262 13.03 -17.20 8.65
C GLY A 262 13.43 -17.56 7.23
N VAL A 263 12.87 -16.88 6.23
CA VAL A 263 13.24 -17.02 4.82
C VAL A 263 14.72 -16.63 4.62
N TRP A 264 15.14 -15.52 5.21
CA TRP A 264 16.52 -15.09 5.12
C TRP A 264 17.47 -16.04 5.86
N ASP A 265 17.08 -16.56 7.02
CA ASP A 265 17.83 -17.59 7.75
C ASP A 265 18.02 -18.85 6.89
N TYR A 266 16.97 -19.32 6.24
CA TYR A 266 17.05 -20.47 5.36
C TYR A 266 18.00 -20.23 4.17
N ILE A 267 17.94 -19.05 3.54
CA ILE A 267 18.83 -18.68 2.45
C ILE A 267 20.29 -18.66 2.92
N LYS A 268 20.58 -18.08 4.09
CA LYS A 268 21.93 -17.91 4.61
C LYS A 268 22.54 -19.20 5.18
N ASN A 269 21.74 -19.99 5.88
CA ASN A 269 22.27 -21.03 6.78
C ASN A 269 21.93 -22.46 6.33
N SER A 270 21.13 -22.67 5.29
CA SER A 270 20.81 -24.02 4.79
C SER A 270 21.94 -24.67 3.99
N GLY A 271 22.93 -23.91 3.55
CA GLY A 271 23.98 -24.37 2.64
C GLY A 271 23.55 -24.63 1.20
N LYS A 272 22.31 -24.24 0.84
CA LYS A 272 21.73 -24.47 -0.51
C LYS A 272 21.88 -23.29 -1.46
N PHE A 273 22.33 -22.14 -0.96
CA PHE A 273 22.43 -20.90 -1.73
C PHE A 273 23.84 -20.32 -1.61
N ASP A 274 24.34 -19.80 -2.72
CA ASP A 274 25.58 -19.02 -2.74
C ASP A 274 25.30 -17.61 -2.19
N SER A 275 25.14 -17.53 -0.87
CA SER A 275 24.70 -16.33 -0.15
C SER A 275 25.71 -15.79 0.87
N ASP A 276 26.91 -16.37 0.92
CA ASP A 276 27.94 -16.02 1.92
C ASP A 276 28.24 -14.53 1.98
N ASN A 277 28.40 -13.90 0.82
CA ASN A 277 28.70 -12.47 0.66
C ASN A 277 27.45 -11.59 0.46
N TRP A 278 26.28 -12.05 0.95
CA TRP A 278 25.03 -11.28 0.92
C TRP A 278 24.57 -10.97 2.34
N THR A 279 24.03 -9.77 2.54
CA THR A 279 23.46 -9.34 3.82
C THR A 279 22.03 -8.84 3.63
N LEU A 280 21.24 -9.02 4.68
CA LEU A 280 19.92 -8.39 4.78
C LEU A 280 20.13 -6.89 4.98
N ASP A 281 19.65 -6.10 4.03
CA ASP A 281 19.81 -4.64 4.03
C ASP A 281 18.57 -3.93 4.59
N TRP A 282 17.39 -4.49 4.32
CA TRP A 282 16.16 -3.91 4.76
C TRP A 282 15.04 -4.95 4.86
N VAL A 283 14.12 -4.74 5.81
CA VAL A 283 12.90 -5.52 6.00
C VAL A 283 11.73 -4.54 6.17
N SER A 284 10.60 -4.80 5.53
CA SER A 284 9.38 -4.02 5.76
C SER A 284 8.81 -4.31 7.15
N PHE A 285 8.73 -3.29 7.99
CA PHE A 285 8.03 -3.36 9.28
C PHE A 285 6.56 -2.93 9.17
N LEU A 286 6.10 -2.66 7.94
CA LEU A 286 4.69 -2.49 7.61
C LEU A 286 4.22 -3.66 6.74
N GLY A 287 3.09 -4.24 7.08
CA GLY A 287 2.41 -5.17 6.18
C GLY A 287 1.87 -4.43 4.95
N GLY A 288 2.35 -4.79 3.79
CA GLY A 288 1.82 -4.29 2.53
C GLY A 288 0.46 -4.91 2.24
N LYS A 289 -0.62 -4.33 2.76
CA LYS A 289 -1.98 -4.80 2.50
C LYS A 289 -2.30 -4.70 1.01
N ARG A 290 -2.94 -5.73 0.49
CA ARG A 290 -3.32 -5.81 -0.93
C ARG A 290 -4.80 -5.51 -1.12
N GLU A 291 -5.64 -6.03 -0.26
CA GLU A 291 -7.09 -5.89 -0.32
C GLU A 291 -7.67 -5.83 1.10
N SER A 292 -8.72 -5.02 1.28
CA SER A 292 -9.50 -4.99 2.50
C SER A 292 -10.96 -4.66 2.18
N ARG A 293 -11.48 -3.52 2.62
CA ARG A 293 -12.82 -3.05 2.29
C ARG A 293 -12.84 -2.45 0.89
N ARG A 294 -13.89 -2.75 0.14
CA ARG A 294 -14.16 -2.20 -1.21
C ARG A 294 -15.43 -1.36 -1.15
N VAL A 295 -15.32 -0.10 -1.51
CA VAL A 295 -16.47 0.81 -1.58
C VAL A 295 -17.43 0.34 -2.67
N VAL A 296 -18.72 0.32 -2.36
CA VAL A 296 -19.77 0.06 -3.35
C VAL A 296 -20.09 1.36 -4.06
N GLY A 297 -19.67 1.49 -5.31
CA GLY A 297 -19.96 2.64 -6.17
C GLY A 297 -21.30 2.51 -6.89
N GLU A 298 -21.65 3.54 -7.66
CA GLU A 298 -22.82 3.52 -8.55
C GLU A 298 -22.72 2.42 -9.62
N TYR A 299 -21.49 2.12 -10.03
CA TYR A 299 -21.16 1.02 -10.92
C TYR A 299 -20.24 0.02 -10.23
N VAL A 300 -20.58 -1.27 -10.34
CA VAL A 300 -19.75 -2.38 -9.87
C VAL A 300 -19.11 -3.05 -11.08
N LEU A 301 -17.77 -2.97 -11.17
CA LEU A 301 -16.99 -3.60 -12.23
C LEU A 301 -17.11 -5.12 -12.12
N ARG A 302 -17.35 -5.80 -13.25
CA ARG A 302 -17.53 -7.25 -13.34
C ARG A 302 -16.49 -7.90 -14.24
N GLN A 303 -16.35 -9.20 -14.14
CA GLN A 303 -15.44 -9.98 -15.00
C GLN A 303 -15.68 -9.70 -16.49
N ASP A 304 -16.93 -9.68 -16.92
CA ASP A 304 -17.27 -9.44 -18.33
C ASP A 304 -16.86 -8.06 -18.84
N ASP A 305 -16.84 -7.04 -18.00
CA ASP A 305 -16.38 -5.70 -18.37
C ASP A 305 -14.86 -5.72 -18.69
N LEU A 306 -14.09 -6.45 -17.89
CA LEU A 306 -12.65 -6.61 -18.10
C LEU A 306 -12.35 -7.47 -19.34
N VAL A 307 -13.05 -8.57 -19.50
CA VAL A 307 -12.83 -9.51 -20.61
C VAL A 307 -13.25 -8.93 -21.95
N SER A 308 -14.38 -8.18 -21.97
CA SER A 308 -14.89 -7.55 -23.20
C SER A 308 -14.27 -6.19 -23.52
N GLY A 309 -13.48 -5.64 -22.61
CA GLY A 309 -12.90 -4.31 -22.77
C GLY A 309 -13.96 -3.20 -22.86
N ARG A 310 -15.08 -3.34 -22.16
CA ARG A 310 -16.11 -2.29 -22.09
C ARG A 310 -15.57 -1.04 -21.40
N HIS A 311 -15.86 0.07 -22.00
CA HIS A 311 -15.57 1.42 -21.47
C HIS A 311 -16.84 2.06 -20.90
#